data_947e38ed83726fe9d636b126e6e5bf78
#
_entry.id   947e38ed83726fe9d636b126e6e5bf78
#
_cell.length_a   1.000
_cell.length_b   1.000
_cell.length_c   1.000
_cell.angle_alpha   90.00
_cell.angle_beta   90.00
_cell.angle_gamma   90.00
#
_symmetry.space_group_name_H-M   'P 1'
#
loop_
_entity.id
_entity.type
_entity.pdbx_description
1 polymer ?
#
loop_
_entity_poly.entity_id
_entity_poly.type
_entity_poly.pdbx_seq_one_letter_code
_entity_poly.pdbx_strand_id
1 'polypeptide(L)'
;MKITEAKWIEDFKEGKINGETVEVSYKTYEQAKSFYAKEGASLPDNTLMYTVYTCHTRNDHTQNLNWGLTVMEPVCVAQECNVTRGHFHEDEQCDEIYVCQKGEGLLLLMDEKGQCHAEKMREGSIHHIDGAFAHRLVNTSDSKLEVMCCWPIN
;
A
#
# COMPACT_ATOMS: atom_id res chain seq x y z
N MET A 1 8.42 37.60 -3.23
CA MET A 1 7.84 36.25 -3.02
C MET A 1 8.15 35.43 -4.26
N LYS A 2 8.66 34.19 -4.08
CA LYS A 2 8.93 33.25 -5.18
C LYS A 2 7.80 32.21 -5.21
N ILE A 3 7.20 31.97 -6.36
CA ILE A 3 6.18 30.92 -6.57
C ILE A 3 6.85 29.79 -7.35
N THR A 4 6.69 28.56 -6.90
CA THR A 4 7.24 27.35 -7.54
C THR A 4 6.15 26.31 -7.68
N GLU A 5 6.30 25.43 -8.65
CA GLU A 5 5.45 24.25 -8.81
C GLU A 5 5.68 23.23 -7.66
N ALA A 6 4.69 22.34 -7.46
CA ALA A 6 4.84 21.21 -6.55
C ALA A 6 5.93 20.26 -7.06
N LYS A 7 6.73 19.73 -6.15
CA LYS A 7 7.82 18.78 -6.49
C LYS A 7 7.31 17.37 -6.80
N TRP A 8 6.16 17.00 -6.30
CA TRP A 8 5.48 15.73 -6.54
C TRP A 8 4.06 16.00 -6.98
N ILE A 9 3.62 15.26 -7.98
CA ILE A 9 2.27 15.36 -8.53
C ILE A 9 1.73 13.95 -8.66
N GLU A 10 0.56 13.72 -8.10
CA GLU A 10 -0.20 12.50 -8.32
C GLU A 10 -1.10 12.65 -9.54
N ASP A 11 -1.03 11.70 -10.42
CA ASP A 11 -1.96 11.54 -11.53
C ASP A 11 -3.08 10.58 -11.09
N PHE A 12 -4.19 11.14 -10.62
CA PHE A 12 -5.35 10.38 -10.14
C PHE A 12 -6.00 9.52 -11.25
N LYS A 13 -5.80 9.87 -12.51
CA LYS A 13 -6.35 9.09 -13.62
C LYS A 13 -5.56 7.82 -13.85
N GLU A 14 -4.25 7.93 -13.83
CA GLU A 14 -3.33 6.83 -14.09
C GLU A 14 -2.96 6.04 -12.82
N GLY A 15 -3.24 6.58 -11.62
CA GLY A 15 -2.85 5.98 -10.35
C GLY A 15 -1.34 5.92 -10.20
N LYS A 16 -0.64 7.05 -10.31
CA LYS A 16 0.81 7.12 -10.18
C LYS A 16 1.29 8.45 -9.63
N ILE A 17 2.45 8.44 -8.98
CA ILE A 17 3.12 9.65 -8.51
C ILE A 17 4.33 9.92 -9.40
N ASN A 18 4.50 11.18 -9.80
CA ASN A 18 5.67 11.70 -10.49
C ASN A 18 6.35 12.76 -9.62
N GLY A 19 7.68 12.81 -9.60
CA GLY A 19 8.42 13.80 -8.82
C GLY A 19 9.91 13.55 -8.76
N GLU A 20 10.63 14.35 -7.95
CA GLU A 20 12.09 14.35 -7.90
C GLU A 20 12.68 13.08 -7.26
N THR A 21 11.98 12.49 -6.30
CA THR A 21 12.45 11.34 -5.52
C THR A 21 11.32 10.33 -5.39
N VAL A 22 10.99 9.69 -6.50
CA VAL A 22 9.95 8.65 -6.56
C VAL A 22 10.61 7.33 -6.93
N GLU A 23 10.53 6.36 -6.04
CA GLU A 23 10.92 4.99 -6.31
C GLU A 23 9.67 4.19 -6.65
N VAL A 24 9.75 3.36 -7.70
CA VAL A 24 8.63 2.53 -8.14
C VAL A 24 9.04 1.07 -8.05
N SER A 25 8.27 0.29 -7.33
CA SER A 25 8.43 -1.16 -7.25
C SER A 25 7.16 -1.88 -7.72
N TYR A 26 7.37 -3.04 -8.33
CA TYR A 26 6.31 -3.90 -8.85
C TYR A 26 6.33 -5.24 -8.13
N LYS A 27 5.19 -5.75 -7.77
CA LYS A 27 5.03 -7.09 -7.23
C LYS A 27 4.31 -7.96 -8.25
N THR A 28 4.99 -8.99 -8.73
CA THR A 28 4.39 -10.00 -9.61
C THR A 28 3.82 -11.16 -8.81
N TYR A 29 2.98 -11.99 -9.47
CA TYR A 29 2.42 -13.18 -8.83
C TYR A 29 3.51 -14.14 -8.35
N GLU A 30 4.57 -14.36 -9.13
CA GLU A 30 5.70 -15.20 -8.70
C GLU A 30 6.27 -14.76 -7.34
N GLN A 31 6.41 -13.45 -7.15
CA GLN A 31 6.93 -12.86 -5.89
C GLN A 31 5.91 -12.90 -4.74
N ALA A 32 4.62 -13.00 -5.05
CA ALA A 32 3.52 -12.96 -4.09
C ALA A 32 2.92 -14.34 -3.76
N LYS A 33 3.36 -15.42 -4.42
CA LYS A 33 2.79 -16.78 -4.25
C LYS A 33 2.61 -17.19 -2.80
N SER A 34 3.61 -16.91 -1.95
CA SER A 34 3.58 -17.28 -0.53
C SER A 34 2.59 -16.48 0.31
N PHE A 35 1.92 -15.46 -0.24
CA PHE A 35 0.92 -14.67 0.49
C PHE A 35 -0.44 -15.35 0.51
N TYR A 36 -0.66 -16.36 -0.33
CA TYR A 36 -1.92 -17.04 -0.55
C TYR A 36 -1.88 -18.46 -0.01
N ALA A 37 -3.04 -18.95 0.43
CA ALA A 37 -3.19 -20.31 0.96
C ALA A 37 -3.09 -21.37 -0.15
N LYS A 38 -3.41 -21.02 -1.39
CA LYS A 38 -3.36 -21.92 -2.55
C LYS A 38 -2.72 -21.20 -3.75
N GLU A 39 -2.00 -21.97 -4.55
CA GLU A 39 -1.51 -21.47 -5.83
C GLU A 39 -2.64 -21.29 -6.84
N GLY A 40 -2.59 -20.20 -7.59
CA GLY A 40 -3.47 -19.95 -8.74
C GLY A 40 -2.94 -20.65 -9.98
N ALA A 41 -3.29 -21.92 -10.18
CA ALA A 41 -2.72 -22.78 -11.23
C ALA A 41 -2.82 -22.23 -12.67
N SER A 42 -3.72 -21.28 -12.92
CA SER A 42 -3.90 -20.63 -14.24
C SER A 42 -3.36 -19.19 -14.31
N LEU A 43 -2.80 -18.66 -13.22
CA LEU A 43 -2.31 -17.28 -13.20
C LEU A 43 -0.84 -17.26 -13.63
N PRO A 44 -0.47 -16.51 -14.69
CA PRO A 44 0.91 -16.41 -15.13
C PRO A 44 1.80 -15.77 -14.04
N ASP A 45 3.02 -16.27 -13.89
CA ASP A 45 4.00 -15.81 -12.89
C ASP A 45 4.33 -14.31 -12.98
N ASN A 46 4.29 -13.75 -14.18
CA ASN A 46 4.54 -12.34 -14.45
C ASN A 46 3.31 -11.44 -14.29
N THR A 47 2.16 -11.97 -13.84
CA THR A 47 0.98 -11.15 -13.58
C THR A 47 1.29 -10.09 -12.54
N LEU A 48 1.02 -8.82 -12.86
CA LEU A 48 1.17 -7.72 -11.92
C LEU A 48 0.11 -7.83 -10.83
N MET A 49 0.55 -7.86 -9.58
CA MET A 49 -0.33 -7.88 -8.41
C MET A 49 -0.54 -6.48 -7.84
N TYR A 50 0.53 -5.74 -7.64
CA TYR A 50 0.46 -4.36 -7.21
C TYR A 50 1.73 -3.58 -7.52
N THR A 51 1.58 -2.27 -7.59
CA THR A 51 2.67 -1.31 -7.75
C THR A 51 2.74 -0.44 -6.50
N VAL A 52 3.95 -0.14 -6.04
CA VAL A 52 4.19 0.77 -4.93
C VAL A 52 5.07 1.92 -5.40
N TYR A 53 4.57 3.13 -5.23
CA TYR A 53 5.33 4.37 -5.37
C TYR A 53 5.77 4.81 -3.98
N THR A 54 7.05 5.01 -3.77
CA THR A 54 7.61 5.53 -2.51
C THR A 54 8.25 6.88 -2.78
N CYS A 55 7.85 7.87 -2.02
CA CYS A 55 8.34 9.22 -2.10
C CYS A 55 9.02 9.60 -0.80
N HIS A 56 10.14 10.29 -0.89
CA HIS A 56 10.88 10.77 0.28
C HIS A 56 11.57 12.09 -0.02
N THR A 57 11.92 12.84 1.01
CA THR A 57 12.85 13.96 0.89
C THR A 57 14.27 13.42 0.91
N ARG A 58 15.22 14.13 0.26
CA ARG A 58 16.64 13.73 0.28
C ARG A 58 17.36 13.95 1.61
N ASN A 59 16.66 14.45 2.62
CA ASN A 59 17.23 14.75 3.92
C ASN A 59 17.04 13.57 4.87
N ASP A 60 18.13 12.97 5.32
CA ASP A 60 18.19 11.86 6.27
C ASP A 60 17.86 12.27 7.71
N HIS A 61 17.04 13.30 7.91
CA HIS A 61 16.65 13.71 9.25
C HIS A 61 15.59 12.76 9.81
N THR A 62 15.87 12.17 10.95
CA THR A 62 14.88 11.47 11.77
C THR A 62 13.67 12.39 11.99
N GLN A 63 12.46 11.83 11.95
CA GLN A 63 11.18 12.55 12.02
C GLN A 63 10.70 13.18 10.69
N ASN A 64 11.41 13.03 9.60
CA ASN A 64 10.88 13.33 8.29
C ASN A 64 9.80 12.31 7.92
N LEU A 65 8.95 12.69 6.96
CA LEU A 65 7.90 11.83 6.44
C LEU A 65 8.33 11.19 5.13
N ASN A 66 8.05 9.90 5.02
CA ASN A 66 7.87 9.21 3.76
C ASN A 66 6.38 9.20 3.41
N TRP A 67 6.07 9.14 2.15
CA TRP A 67 4.71 8.94 1.66
C TRP A 67 4.74 8.11 0.39
N GLY A 68 3.61 7.57 0.02
CA GLY A 68 3.55 6.72 -1.16
C GLY A 68 2.14 6.37 -1.59
N LEU A 69 2.06 5.66 -2.70
CA LEU A 69 0.82 5.18 -3.27
C LEU A 69 0.98 3.69 -3.56
N THR A 70 0.08 2.89 -3.04
CA THR A 70 -0.05 1.48 -3.41
C THR A 70 -1.24 1.32 -4.36
N VAL A 71 -0.98 0.76 -5.53
CA VAL A 71 -1.99 0.47 -6.57
C VAL A 71 -2.11 -1.04 -6.72
N MET A 72 -3.23 -1.60 -6.27
CA MET A 72 -3.48 -3.04 -6.34
C MET A 72 -4.36 -3.39 -7.53
N GLU A 73 -3.93 -4.37 -8.32
CA GLU A 73 -4.72 -4.89 -9.43
C GLU A 73 -5.92 -5.72 -8.93
N PRO A 74 -7.05 -5.74 -9.66
CA PRO A 74 -8.22 -6.54 -9.32
C PRO A 74 -8.04 -8.01 -9.74
N VAL A 75 -7.04 -8.66 -9.17
CA VAL A 75 -6.65 -10.05 -9.48
C VAL A 75 -7.06 -10.96 -8.33
N CYS A 76 -7.53 -12.15 -8.63
CA CYS A 76 -7.79 -13.20 -7.64
C CYS A 76 -6.81 -14.37 -7.84
N VAL A 77 -6.37 -14.96 -6.75
CA VAL A 77 -5.52 -16.16 -6.73
C VAL A 77 -6.32 -17.30 -6.10
N ALA A 78 -6.70 -18.31 -6.89
CA ALA A 78 -7.49 -19.46 -6.42
C ALA A 78 -8.73 -19.06 -5.56
N GLN A 79 -9.44 -18.02 -5.96
CA GLN A 79 -10.59 -17.38 -5.28
C GLN A 79 -10.24 -16.51 -4.07
N GLU A 80 -8.97 -16.35 -3.73
CA GLU A 80 -8.54 -15.37 -2.74
C GLU A 80 -8.37 -13.99 -3.41
N CYS A 81 -8.78 -12.94 -2.69
CA CYS A 81 -8.55 -11.57 -3.12
C CYS A 81 -7.05 -11.23 -3.17
N ASN A 82 -6.67 -10.30 -4.06
CA ASN A 82 -5.31 -9.78 -4.09
C ASN A 82 -4.96 -9.10 -2.75
N VAL A 83 -3.78 -9.40 -2.25
CA VAL A 83 -3.28 -8.89 -0.96
C VAL A 83 -1.85 -8.35 -1.09
N THR A 84 -1.52 -7.34 -0.29
CA THR A 84 -0.13 -6.93 -0.11
C THR A 84 0.57 -7.85 0.90
N ARG A 85 1.90 -7.80 0.94
CA ARG A 85 2.67 -8.45 2.00
C ARG A 85 2.34 -7.81 3.34
N GLY A 86 1.88 -8.59 4.31
CA GLY A 86 1.72 -8.13 5.69
C GLY A 86 3.07 -8.00 6.40
N HIS A 87 3.19 -7.03 7.30
CA HIS A 87 4.39 -6.83 8.12
C HIS A 87 4.05 -6.09 9.41
N PHE A 88 4.88 -6.27 10.42
CA PHE A 88 4.99 -5.38 11.58
C PHE A 88 5.99 -4.27 11.25
N HIS A 89 5.84 -3.12 11.87
CA HIS A 89 6.87 -2.08 11.81
C HIS A 89 8.12 -2.53 12.57
N GLU A 90 9.30 -2.09 12.14
CA GLU A 90 10.53 -2.30 12.89
C GLU A 90 10.52 -1.50 14.21
N ASP A 91 9.89 -0.32 14.19
CA ASP A 91 9.63 0.50 15.36
C ASP A 91 8.12 0.58 15.61
N GLU A 92 7.65 -0.07 16.68
CA GLU A 92 6.25 -0.09 17.10
C GLU A 92 5.69 1.29 17.50
N GLN A 93 6.54 2.32 17.61
CA GLN A 93 6.12 3.69 17.88
C GLN A 93 5.82 4.48 16.60
N CYS A 94 6.00 3.86 15.45
CA CYS A 94 5.80 4.49 14.15
C CYS A 94 4.41 4.19 13.60
N ASP A 95 3.50 5.11 13.82
CA ASP A 95 2.17 5.06 13.23
C ASP A 95 2.19 5.41 11.74
N GLU A 96 1.19 4.94 11.02
CA GLU A 96 0.95 5.29 9.62
C GLU A 96 -0.45 5.83 9.39
N ILE A 97 -0.61 6.65 8.36
CA ILE A 97 -1.91 7.07 7.84
C ILE A 97 -2.10 6.49 6.44
N TYR A 98 -3.22 5.81 6.25
CA TYR A 98 -3.68 5.37 4.92
C TYR A 98 -4.93 6.13 4.50
N VAL A 99 -4.97 6.55 3.25
CA VAL A 99 -6.13 7.19 2.64
C VAL A 99 -6.50 6.40 1.38
N CYS A 100 -7.69 5.83 1.36
CA CYS A 100 -8.21 5.18 0.16
C CYS A 100 -8.65 6.26 -0.84
N GLN A 101 -7.99 6.29 -1.98
CA GLN A 101 -8.26 7.28 -3.04
C GLN A 101 -9.21 6.74 -4.10
N LYS A 102 -9.18 5.41 -4.33
CA LYS A 102 -10.00 4.78 -5.35
C LYS A 102 -10.23 3.30 -5.04
N GLY A 103 -11.39 2.82 -5.43
CA GLY A 103 -11.78 1.43 -5.25
C GLY A 103 -12.32 1.11 -3.86
N GLU A 104 -12.45 -0.17 -3.60
CA GLU A 104 -12.95 -0.72 -2.34
C GLU A 104 -12.06 -1.89 -1.90
N GLY A 105 -11.83 -1.98 -0.59
CA GLY A 105 -10.98 -3.02 -0.04
C GLY A 105 -11.10 -3.15 1.47
N LEU A 106 -10.15 -3.87 2.03
CA LEU A 106 -9.99 -4.02 3.47
C LEU A 106 -8.55 -3.68 3.87
N LEU A 107 -8.42 -3.00 4.99
CA LEU A 107 -7.18 -2.92 5.76
C LEU A 107 -7.28 -3.99 6.85
N LEU A 108 -6.44 -5.02 6.78
CA LEU A 108 -6.32 -6.04 7.83
C LEU A 108 -5.26 -5.61 8.82
N LEU A 109 -5.61 -5.71 10.10
CA LEU A 109 -4.76 -5.36 11.24
C LEU A 109 -4.65 -6.57 12.17
N MET A 110 -3.45 -6.86 12.67
CA MET A 110 -3.18 -7.98 13.57
C MET A 110 -2.28 -7.52 14.70
N ASP A 111 -2.67 -7.81 15.94
CA ASP A 111 -1.86 -7.56 17.13
C ASP A 111 -0.78 -8.64 17.34
N GLU A 112 0.10 -8.44 18.31
CA GLU A 112 1.15 -9.39 18.71
C GLU A 112 0.61 -10.78 19.09
N LYS A 113 -0.64 -10.86 19.56
CA LYS A 113 -1.29 -12.10 19.96
C LYS A 113 -1.93 -12.84 18.78
N GLY A 114 -1.85 -12.26 17.58
CA GLY A 114 -2.46 -12.79 16.38
C GLY A 114 -3.97 -12.53 16.29
N GLN A 115 -4.51 -11.63 17.10
CA GLN A 115 -5.90 -11.22 16.95
C GLN A 115 -6.03 -10.24 15.79
N CYS A 116 -6.92 -10.58 14.86
CA CYS A 116 -7.11 -9.83 13.65
C CYS A 116 -8.44 -9.08 13.66
N HIS A 117 -8.43 -7.88 13.07
CA HIS A 117 -9.63 -7.18 12.69
C HIS A 117 -9.44 -6.52 11.32
N ALA A 118 -10.50 -6.06 10.72
CA ALA A 118 -10.47 -5.43 9.41
C ALA A 118 -11.28 -4.15 9.40
N GLU A 119 -10.73 -3.14 8.75
CA GLU A 119 -11.42 -1.89 8.45
C GLU A 119 -11.82 -1.86 6.98
N LYS A 120 -13.06 -1.44 6.70
CA LYS A 120 -13.52 -1.25 5.32
C LYS A 120 -12.89 -0.01 4.73
N MET A 121 -12.29 -0.18 3.54
CA MET A 121 -11.73 0.91 2.74
C MET A 121 -12.66 1.23 1.57
N ARG A 122 -12.90 2.51 1.36
CA ARG A 122 -13.62 3.08 0.22
C ARG A 122 -13.06 4.46 -0.09
N GLU A 123 -13.35 5.00 -1.26
CA GLU A 123 -12.91 6.36 -1.61
C GLU A 123 -13.19 7.37 -0.49
N GLY A 124 -12.12 8.07 -0.07
CA GLY A 124 -12.15 9.07 0.99
C GLY A 124 -12.04 8.51 2.41
N SER A 125 -12.01 7.20 2.62
CA SER A 125 -11.75 6.64 3.97
C SER A 125 -10.31 6.90 4.40
N ILE A 126 -10.14 7.28 5.67
CA ILE A 126 -8.85 7.56 6.30
C ILE A 126 -8.67 6.59 7.46
N HIS A 127 -7.53 5.92 7.49
CA HIS A 127 -7.20 4.88 8.45
C HIS A 127 -5.93 5.25 9.19
N HIS A 128 -5.98 5.23 10.50
CA HIS A 128 -4.81 5.35 11.37
C HIS A 128 -4.35 3.93 11.74
N ILE A 129 -3.10 3.64 11.49
CA ILE A 129 -2.46 2.37 11.83
C ILE A 129 -1.51 2.64 12.99
N ASP A 130 -1.83 2.09 14.14
CA ASP A 130 -0.94 2.07 15.30
C ASP A 130 0.26 1.18 14.99
N GLY A 131 1.47 1.65 15.24
CA GLY A 131 2.72 0.95 14.92
C GLY A 131 2.86 -0.44 15.53
N ALA A 132 2.13 -0.72 16.62
CA ALA A 132 2.10 -2.04 17.25
C ALA A 132 1.35 -3.11 16.44
N PHE A 133 0.62 -2.73 15.38
CA PHE A 133 -0.13 -3.67 14.56
C PHE A 133 0.58 -4.01 13.25
N ALA A 134 0.68 -5.29 12.95
CA ALA A 134 0.92 -5.73 11.59
C ALA A 134 -0.29 -5.39 10.71
N HIS A 135 -0.04 -5.01 9.47
CA HIS A 135 -1.09 -4.62 8.56
C HIS A 135 -0.86 -5.08 7.13
N ARG A 136 -1.93 -5.20 6.36
CA ARG A 136 -1.94 -5.47 4.93
C ARG A 136 -3.21 -4.97 4.27
N LEU A 137 -3.10 -4.67 2.98
CA LEU A 137 -4.23 -4.31 2.12
C LEU A 137 -4.81 -5.54 1.42
N VAL A 138 -6.12 -5.51 1.21
CA VAL A 138 -6.88 -6.50 0.43
C VAL A 138 -7.75 -5.76 -0.57
N ASN A 139 -7.59 -6.03 -1.87
CA ASN A 139 -8.50 -5.52 -2.88
C ASN A 139 -9.70 -6.47 -3.02
N THR A 140 -10.87 -6.03 -2.58
CA THR A 140 -12.11 -6.83 -2.59
C THR A 140 -13.04 -6.50 -3.76
N SER A 141 -12.61 -5.64 -4.69
CA SER A 141 -13.42 -5.16 -5.81
C SER A 141 -12.89 -5.60 -7.17
N ASP A 142 -13.69 -5.39 -8.20
CA ASP A 142 -13.34 -5.65 -9.61
C ASP A 142 -12.55 -4.50 -10.25
N SER A 143 -12.17 -3.49 -9.45
CA SER A 143 -11.39 -2.34 -9.88
C SER A 143 -10.09 -2.25 -9.10
N LYS A 144 -9.17 -1.39 -9.57
CA LYS A 144 -7.94 -1.11 -8.81
C LYS A 144 -8.28 -0.48 -7.46
N LEU A 145 -7.54 -0.89 -6.44
CA LEU A 145 -7.53 -0.24 -5.13
C LEU A 145 -6.31 0.64 -5.05
N GLU A 146 -6.50 1.96 -4.88
CA GLU A 146 -5.45 2.95 -4.77
C GLU A 146 -5.45 3.55 -3.37
N VAL A 147 -4.34 3.37 -2.66
CA VAL A 147 -4.20 3.78 -1.25
C VAL A 147 -2.94 4.62 -1.09
N MET A 148 -3.13 5.90 -0.76
CA MET A 148 -2.05 6.77 -0.34
C MET A 148 -1.67 6.44 1.09
N CYS A 149 -0.38 6.41 1.39
CA CYS A 149 0.17 6.18 2.72
C CYS A 149 1.18 7.26 3.11
N CYS A 150 1.30 7.50 4.40
CA CYS A 150 2.28 8.42 4.97
C CYS A 150 2.78 7.87 6.30
N TRP A 151 4.11 7.80 6.44
CA TRP A 151 4.77 7.27 7.65
C TRP A 151 6.05 8.03 7.97
N PRO A 152 6.49 8.08 9.25
CA PRO A 152 7.75 8.71 9.62
C PRO A 152 8.95 7.90 9.11
N ILE A 153 10.05 8.60 8.85
CA ILE A 153 11.36 7.97 8.64
C ILE A 153 11.91 7.58 10.01
N ASN A 154 12.28 6.35 10.16
CA ASN A 154 12.89 5.81 11.40
C ASN A 154 14.40 5.97 11.39
#